data_ca8d47300b229625ed1009f68f206561
#
_entry.id   ca8d47300b229625ed1009f68f206561
#
_cell.length_a   1.000
_cell.length_b   1.000
_cell.length_c   1.000
_cell.angle_alpha   90.00
_cell.angle_beta   90.00
_cell.angle_gamma   90.00
#
_symmetry.space_group_name_H-M   'P 1'
#
loop_
_entity.id
_entity.type
_entity.pdbx_description
1 polymer ?
#
loop_
_entity_poly.entity_id
_entity_poly.type
_entity_poly.pdbx_seq_one_letter_code
_entity_poly.pdbx_strand_id
1 'polypeptide(L)'
;KDNEAETIPSRWLNRLLHLLSGLSGNNGPEAVEKMKGRGTKWLDWAYETKNFTPTKPAKRPSPKPPKDTRPKKLSVTEIKTLIRDPYAIYAKHILKLKPLKPLHRTADPLLRGVIIHKIFEQFVRNWKQDASLLDQKNFLLNLTKEQLIKKVASPTAQLFWFSRVEKIADWFVSEEAIRRTMSKPIALEKKGQIIIPNLGFKLTAQVDRVDINQDGKAIIYDYKTGAVPNKNIQLHFDKQLFLLALIIEDG
;
A
#
# COMPACT_ATOMS: atom_id res chain seq x y z
N LYS A 1 -6.40 -32.78 -10.63
CA LYS A 1 -5.10 -33.35 -11.04
C LYS A 1 -4.05 -32.27 -10.87
N ASP A 2 -3.19 -32.41 -9.87
CA ASP A 2 -1.96 -31.62 -9.76
C ASP A 2 -0.86 -32.39 -10.47
N ASN A 3 -0.25 -31.78 -11.48
CA ASN A 3 0.91 -32.33 -12.21
C ASN A 3 0.75 -33.80 -12.69
N GLU A 4 -0.38 -34.14 -13.34
CA GLU A 4 -0.67 -35.48 -13.89
C GLU A 4 -0.78 -36.62 -12.86
N ALA A 5 -0.61 -36.38 -11.58
CA ALA A 5 -0.82 -37.41 -10.55
C ALA A 5 -2.31 -37.55 -10.22
N GLU A 6 -2.79 -38.79 -10.21
CA GLU A 6 -4.14 -39.08 -9.71
C GLU A 6 -4.21 -38.80 -8.22
N THR A 7 -5.10 -37.85 -7.83
CA THR A 7 -5.33 -37.55 -6.43
C THR A 7 -6.18 -38.63 -5.78
N ILE A 8 -5.68 -39.22 -4.69
CA ILE A 8 -6.43 -40.20 -3.91
C ILE A 8 -7.44 -39.47 -3.01
N PRO A 9 -8.71 -39.90 -2.99
CA PRO A 9 -9.71 -39.33 -2.10
C PRO A 9 -9.28 -39.38 -0.65
N SER A 10 -9.71 -38.40 0.15
CA SER A 10 -9.38 -38.35 1.57
C SER A 10 -9.85 -39.59 2.29
N ARG A 11 -9.13 -40.02 3.31
CA ARG A 11 -9.48 -41.16 4.17
C ARG A 11 -10.90 -41.04 4.75
N TRP A 12 -11.34 -39.83 5.08
CA TRP A 12 -12.68 -39.56 5.60
C TRP A 12 -13.76 -39.75 4.54
N LEU A 13 -13.50 -39.31 3.30
CA LEU A 13 -14.44 -39.50 2.20
C LEU A 13 -14.61 -40.99 1.92
N ASN A 14 -13.53 -41.75 1.86
CA ASN A 14 -13.60 -43.22 1.65
C ASN A 14 -14.37 -43.91 2.75
N ARG A 15 -14.19 -43.54 4.02
CA ARG A 15 -14.98 -44.04 5.17
C ARG A 15 -16.46 -43.74 5.01
N LEU A 16 -16.80 -42.51 4.61
CA LEU A 16 -18.19 -42.12 4.38
C LEU A 16 -18.84 -42.92 3.25
N LEU A 17 -18.12 -43.09 2.12
CA LEU A 17 -18.58 -43.87 1.00
C LEU A 17 -18.80 -45.33 1.39
N HIS A 18 -17.89 -45.93 2.16
CA HIS A 18 -18.04 -47.30 2.67
C HIS A 18 -19.25 -47.42 3.60
N LEU A 19 -19.43 -46.47 4.53
CA LEU A 19 -20.58 -46.45 5.42
C LEU A 19 -21.89 -46.38 4.64
N LEU A 20 -22.00 -45.47 3.68
CA LEU A 20 -23.19 -45.29 2.85
C LEU A 20 -23.47 -46.52 1.97
N SER A 21 -22.43 -47.12 1.40
CA SER A 21 -22.56 -48.35 0.58
C SER A 21 -23.00 -49.53 1.40
N GLY A 22 -22.66 -49.59 2.72
CA GLY A 22 -23.02 -50.69 3.60
C GLY A 22 -24.45 -50.61 4.20
N LEU A 23 -25.24 -49.57 3.90
CA LEU A 23 -26.61 -49.42 4.39
C LEU A 23 -27.56 -50.38 3.62
N SER A 24 -27.74 -51.57 4.14
CA SER A 24 -28.50 -52.62 3.49
C SER A 24 -30.01 -52.29 3.35
N GLY A 25 -30.58 -51.48 4.21
CA GLY A 25 -32.01 -51.11 4.23
C GLY A 25 -32.41 -50.05 3.18
N ASN A 26 -31.46 -49.35 2.54
CA ASN A 26 -31.71 -48.18 1.69
C ASN A 26 -30.99 -48.24 0.34
N ASN A 27 -30.71 -49.41 -0.21
CA ASN A 27 -29.96 -49.59 -1.44
C ASN A 27 -28.68 -48.72 -1.47
N GLY A 28 -27.85 -48.86 -0.44
CA GLY A 28 -26.67 -48.01 -0.20
C GLY A 28 -25.76 -47.82 -1.44
N PRO A 29 -25.41 -48.89 -2.20
CA PRO A 29 -24.60 -48.74 -3.42
C PRO A 29 -25.27 -47.84 -4.47
N GLU A 30 -26.57 -48.04 -4.71
CA GLU A 30 -27.35 -47.25 -5.67
C GLU A 30 -27.48 -45.78 -5.22
N ALA A 31 -27.64 -45.54 -3.93
CA ALA A 31 -27.68 -44.21 -3.35
C ALA A 31 -26.35 -43.44 -3.55
N VAL A 32 -25.23 -44.14 -3.40
CA VAL A 32 -23.87 -43.54 -3.64
C VAL A 32 -23.71 -43.22 -5.14
N GLU A 33 -24.13 -44.05 -6.04
CA GLU A 33 -24.05 -43.78 -7.48
C GLU A 33 -24.97 -42.62 -7.90
N LYS A 34 -26.19 -42.54 -7.36
CA LYS A 34 -27.08 -41.39 -7.58
C LYS A 34 -26.48 -40.09 -7.01
N MET A 35 -25.78 -40.16 -5.90
CA MET A 35 -25.09 -39.02 -5.29
C MET A 35 -23.94 -38.54 -6.17
N LYS A 36 -23.11 -39.45 -6.68
CA LYS A 36 -22.04 -39.14 -7.65
C LYS A 36 -22.60 -38.54 -8.95
N GLY A 37 -23.65 -39.16 -9.51
CA GLY A 37 -24.32 -38.67 -10.73
C GLY A 37 -24.85 -37.21 -10.58
N ARG A 38 -25.38 -36.86 -9.41
CA ARG A 38 -25.76 -35.45 -9.12
C ARG A 38 -24.58 -34.49 -9.11
N GLY A 39 -23.39 -34.99 -8.76
CA GLY A 39 -22.15 -34.21 -8.79
C GLY A 39 -21.56 -34.00 -10.19
N THR A 40 -21.88 -34.83 -11.17
CA THR A 40 -21.31 -34.75 -12.52
C THR A 40 -21.53 -33.40 -13.19
N LYS A 41 -22.71 -32.82 -13.03
CA LYS A 41 -23.05 -31.48 -13.54
C LYS A 41 -22.06 -30.39 -13.09
N TRP A 42 -21.55 -30.44 -11.87
CA TRP A 42 -20.57 -29.47 -11.36
C TRP A 42 -19.19 -29.69 -12.00
N LEU A 43 -18.83 -30.94 -12.26
CA LEU A 43 -17.61 -31.27 -12.98
C LEU A 43 -17.69 -30.80 -14.43
N ASP A 44 -18.82 -31.00 -15.10
CA ASP A 44 -19.04 -30.55 -16.46
C ASP A 44 -18.90 -29.04 -16.58
N TRP A 45 -19.52 -28.29 -15.67
CA TRP A 45 -19.33 -26.80 -15.58
C TRP A 45 -17.88 -26.41 -15.34
N ALA A 46 -17.16 -27.13 -14.48
CA ALA A 46 -15.75 -26.86 -14.23
C ALA A 46 -14.88 -27.15 -15.48
N TYR A 47 -15.23 -28.18 -16.26
CA TYR A 47 -14.59 -28.49 -17.56
C TYR A 47 -14.92 -27.44 -18.61
N GLU A 48 -16.16 -27.00 -18.71
CA GLU A 48 -16.57 -25.95 -19.65
C GLU A 48 -15.83 -24.62 -19.37
N THR A 49 -15.63 -24.27 -18.12
CA THR A 49 -14.84 -23.08 -17.78
C THR A 49 -13.35 -23.18 -18.16
N LYS A 50 -12.81 -24.39 -18.30
CA LYS A 50 -11.44 -24.63 -18.78
C LYS A 50 -11.32 -24.71 -20.30
N ASN A 51 -12.36 -25.14 -20.97
CA ASN A 51 -12.41 -25.33 -22.42
C ASN A 51 -13.00 -24.13 -23.15
N PHE A 52 -12.44 -22.95 -22.88
CA PHE A 52 -12.84 -21.74 -23.60
C PHE A 52 -12.12 -21.69 -24.98
N THR A 53 -12.85 -21.27 -25.98
CA THR A 53 -12.26 -21.01 -27.30
C THR A 53 -11.28 -19.82 -27.16
N PRO A 54 -10.00 -19.96 -27.58
CA PRO A 54 -9.06 -18.88 -27.51
C PRO A 54 -9.60 -17.67 -28.27
N THR A 55 -9.92 -16.61 -27.51
CA THR A 55 -10.36 -15.33 -28.08
C THR A 55 -9.17 -14.49 -28.44
N LYS A 56 -9.30 -13.74 -29.54
CA LYS A 56 -8.26 -12.80 -29.95
C LYS A 56 -8.02 -11.80 -28.82
N PRO A 57 -6.76 -11.60 -28.37
CA PRO A 57 -6.48 -10.63 -27.29
C PRO A 57 -7.04 -9.26 -27.65
N ALA A 58 -7.72 -8.64 -26.70
CA ALA A 58 -8.21 -7.27 -26.86
C ALA A 58 -7.01 -6.31 -26.98
N LYS A 59 -7.15 -5.31 -27.83
CA LYS A 59 -6.15 -4.23 -27.91
C LYS A 59 -6.10 -3.48 -26.58
N ARG A 60 -4.87 -3.07 -26.17
CA ARG A 60 -4.70 -2.25 -24.97
C ARG A 60 -5.56 -0.98 -25.10
N PRO A 61 -6.40 -0.66 -24.11
CA PRO A 61 -7.24 0.53 -24.16
C PRO A 61 -6.39 1.80 -24.18
N SER A 62 -6.74 2.74 -25.06
CA SER A 62 -6.10 4.05 -25.17
C SER A 62 -7.16 5.15 -25.26
N PRO A 63 -7.87 5.44 -24.16
CA PRO A 63 -8.95 6.41 -24.16
C PRO A 63 -8.41 7.84 -24.39
N LYS A 64 -9.18 8.65 -25.12
CA LYS A 64 -8.88 10.07 -25.38
C LYS A 64 -10.06 10.93 -24.86
N PRO A 65 -10.17 11.15 -23.55
CA PRO A 65 -11.29 11.91 -23.00
C PRO A 65 -11.24 13.38 -23.44
N PRO A 66 -12.41 14.05 -23.60
CA PRO A 66 -12.49 15.46 -23.84
C PRO A 66 -11.77 16.31 -22.78
N LYS A 67 -11.31 17.51 -23.13
CA LYS A 67 -10.51 18.36 -22.22
C LYS A 67 -11.24 18.72 -20.92
N ASP A 68 -12.52 19.00 -21.01
CA ASP A 68 -13.41 19.39 -19.91
C ASP A 68 -13.62 18.27 -18.87
N THR A 69 -13.51 17.00 -19.31
CA THR A 69 -13.64 15.85 -18.42
C THR A 69 -12.32 15.45 -17.74
N ARG A 70 -11.20 16.01 -18.20
CA ARG A 70 -9.86 15.68 -17.62
C ARG A 70 -9.72 16.29 -16.23
N PRO A 71 -9.00 15.61 -15.32
CA PRO A 71 -8.78 16.15 -13.98
C PRO A 71 -8.02 17.49 -14.05
N LYS A 72 -8.56 18.52 -13.39
CA LYS A 72 -7.91 19.83 -13.24
C LYS A 72 -6.99 19.89 -12.03
N LYS A 73 -6.87 18.79 -11.29
CA LYS A 73 -6.07 18.66 -10.08
C LYS A 73 -5.51 17.25 -9.99
N LEU A 74 -4.21 17.13 -9.69
CA LEU A 74 -3.55 15.88 -9.29
C LEU A 74 -2.62 16.13 -8.11
N SER A 75 -2.32 15.08 -7.36
CA SER A 75 -1.25 15.11 -6.37
C SER A 75 0.11 14.85 -7.04
N VAL A 76 1.18 15.28 -6.39
CA VAL A 76 2.56 15.03 -6.84
C VAL A 76 2.81 13.53 -7.04
N THR A 77 2.29 12.68 -6.15
CA THR A 77 2.41 11.23 -6.27
C THR A 77 1.64 10.66 -7.47
N GLU A 78 0.53 11.30 -7.87
CA GLU A 78 -0.24 10.90 -9.06
C GLU A 78 0.44 11.29 -10.37
N ILE A 79 1.35 12.26 -10.36
CA ILE A 79 2.16 12.59 -11.55
C ILE A 79 3.04 11.41 -11.96
N LYS A 80 3.64 10.71 -10.99
CA LYS A 80 4.37 9.46 -11.25
C LYS A 80 3.47 8.41 -11.92
N THR A 81 2.24 8.28 -11.44
CA THR A 81 1.24 7.37 -12.03
C THR A 81 0.87 7.84 -13.44
N LEU A 82 0.63 9.14 -13.65
CA LEU A 82 0.30 9.70 -14.95
C LEU A 82 1.39 9.42 -16.00
N ILE A 83 2.66 9.55 -15.62
CA ILE A 83 3.79 9.30 -16.52
C ILE A 83 3.90 7.81 -16.87
N ARG A 84 3.72 6.94 -15.88
CA ARG A 84 3.93 5.50 -16.03
C ARG A 84 2.71 4.76 -16.58
N ASP A 85 1.52 5.13 -16.12
CA ASP A 85 0.25 4.49 -16.43
C ASP A 85 -0.89 5.54 -16.50
N PRO A 86 -1.01 6.27 -17.62
CA PRO A 86 -2.07 7.26 -17.80
C PRO A 86 -3.49 6.68 -17.67
N TYR A 87 -3.64 5.37 -17.97
CA TYR A 87 -4.93 4.71 -17.85
C TYR A 87 -5.41 4.62 -16.40
N ALA A 88 -4.49 4.44 -15.44
CA ALA A 88 -4.84 4.45 -14.01
C ALA A 88 -5.43 5.82 -13.59
N ILE A 89 -4.92 6.93 -14.13
CA ILE A 89 -5.47 8.26 -13.90
C ILE A 89 -6.87 8.40 -14.53
N TYR A 90 -7.03 7.90 -15.76
CA TYR A 90 -8.34 7.85 -16.43
C TYR A 90 -9.37 7.05 -15.61
N ALA A 91 -9.00 5.84 -15.20
CA ALA A 91 -9.85 4.98 -14.40
C ALA A 91 -10.27 5.63 -13.07
N LYS A 92 -9.32 6.26 -12.38
CA LYS A 92 -9.54 6.87 -11.07
C LYS A 92 -10.34 8.16 -11.13
N HIS A 93 -9.98 9.08 -12.03
CA HIS A 93 -10.53 10.44 -12.02
C HIS A 93 -11.70 10.64 -12.97
N ILE A 94 -11.76 9.90 -14.09
CA ILE A 94 -12.81 10.05 -15.10
C ILE A 94 -13.87 8.97 -14.91
N LEU A 95 -13.48 7.69 -14.88
CA LEU A 95 -14.41 6.60 -14.62
C LEU A 95 -14.80 6.49 -13.14
N LYS A 96 -14.08 7.17 -12.24
CA LYS A 96 -14.29 7.15 -10.77
C LYS A 96 -14.27 5.74 -10.16
N LEU A 97 -13.51 4.84 -10.77
CA LEU A 97 -13.34 3.48 -10.26
C LEU A 97 -12.53 3.50 -8.98
N LYS A 98 -13.01 2.76 -8.00
CA LYS A 98 -12.32 2.59 -6.71
C LYS A 98 -12.16 1.11 -6.43
N PRO A 99 -10.98 0.67 -5.94
CA PRO A 99 -10.83 -0.71 -5.49
C PRO A 99 -11.80 -0.99 -4.33
N LEU A 100 -12.34 -2.19 -4.31
CA LEU A 100 -13.17 -2.64 -3.18
C LEU A 100 -12.33 -2.67 -1.91
N LYS A 101 -12.90 -2.20 -0.81
CA LYS A 101 -12.26 -2.31 0.50
C LYS A 101 -12.25 -3.79 0.91
N PRO A 102 -11.14 -4.31 1.45
CA PRO A 102 -11.12 -5.65 1.98
C PRO A 102 -12.10 -5.78 3.15
N LEU A 103 -12.74 -6.95 3.27
CA LEU A 103 -13.69 -7.25 4.37
C LEU A 103 -13.03 -7.11 5.74
N HIS A 104 -11.78 -7.52 5.85
CA HIS A 104 -10.98 -7.39 7.06
C HIS A 104 -9.79 -6.46 6.80
N ARG A 105 -9.59 -5.51 7.72
CA ARG A 105 -8.38 -4.66 7.68
C ARG A 105 -7.17 -5.49 8.07
N THR A 106 -6.29 -5.72 7.12
CA THR A 106 -4.99 -6.33 7.35
C THR A 106 -3.94 -5.28 7.69
N ALA A 107 -2.90 -5.69 8.41
CA ALA A 107 -1.74 -4.85 8.66
C ALA A 107 -0.88 -4.78 7.38
N ASP A 108 -1.28 -3.93 6.44
CA ASP A 108 -0.65 -3.77 5.13
C ASP A 108 0.50 -2.74 5.15
N PRO A 109 1.35 -2.71 4.10
CA PRO A 109 2.45 -1.76 4.00
C PRO A 109 2.00 -0.28 3.99
N LEU A 110 0.81 0.02 3.49
CA LEU A 110 0.27 1.38 3.44
C LEU A 110 -0.05 1.88 4.85
N LEU A 111 -0.76 1.07 5.64
CA LEU A 111 -1.06 1.38 7.04
C LEU A 111 0.23 1.58 7.84
N ARG A 112 1.23 0.71 7.63
CA ARG A 112 2.55 0.86 8.26
C ARG A 112 3.19 2.20 7.92
N GLY A 113 3.19 2.60 6.64
CA GLY A 113 3.72 3.88 6.20
C GLY A 113 3.07 5.04 6.93
N VAL A 114 1.74 5.11 6.92
CA VAL A 114 0.97 6.17 7.58
C VAL A 114 1.29 6.28 9.09
N ILE A 115 1.41 5.13 9.77
CA ILE A 115 1.70 5.13 11.22
C ILE A 115 3.13 5.60 11.50
N ILE A 116 4.12 5.13 10.73
CA ILE A 116 5.53 5.52 10.92
C ILE A 116 5.73 7.00 10.63
N HIS A 117 5.14 7.55 9.56
CA HIS A 117 5.17 8.99 9.29
C HIS A 117 4.58 9.78 10.47
N LYS A 118 3.46 9.33 11.02
CA LYS A 118 2.85 9.98 12.18
C LYS A 118 3.72 9.93 13.44
N ILE A 119 4.43 8.81 13.65
CA ILE A 119 5.38 8.67 14.75
C ILE A 119 6.54 9.67 14.57
N PHE A 120 7.14 9.73 13.39
CA PHE A 120 8.26 10.64 13.13
C PHE A 120 7.83 12.10 13.17
N GLU A 121 6.66 12.45 12.63
CA GLU A 121 6.09 13.79 12.79
C GLU A 121 5.99 14.19 14.27
N GLN A 122 5.38 13.34 15.09
CA GLN A 122 5.19 13.63 16.52
C GLN A 122 6.52 13.69 17.28
N PHE A 123 7.47 12.82 16.93
CA PHE A 123 8.80 12.83 17.52
C PHE A 123 9.53 14.13 17.21
N VAL A 124 9.60 14.51 15.93
CA VAL A 124 10.27 15.76 15.51
C VAL A 124 9.61 17.01 16.12
N ARG A 125 8.26 17.02 16.20
CA ARG A 125 7.48 18.11 16.79
C ARG A 125 7.73 18.29 18.27
N ASN A 126 7.91 17.21 19.01
CA ASN A 126 8.07 17.20 20.46
C ASN A 126 9.52 16.96 20.91
N TRP A 127 10.47 17.20 20.03
CA TRP A 127 11.89 17.12 20.38
C TRP A 127 12.25 18.08 21.51
N LYS A 128 12.96 17.59 22.53
CA LYS A 128 13.44 18.40 23.67
C LYS A 128 14.94 18.63 23.52
N GLN A 129 15.35 19.89 23.38
CA GLN A 129 16.78 20.22 23.15
C GLN A 129 17.70 19.81 24.31
N ASP A 130 17.19 19.89 25.54
CA ASP A 130 18.00 19.65 26.76
C ASP A 130 17.98 18.16 27.20
N ALA A 131 17.25 17.28 26.50
CA ALA A 131 17.18 15.87 26.81
C ALA A 131 18.34 15.09 26.20
N SER A 132 18.84 14.07 26.94
CA SER A 132 19.87 13.19 26.41
C SER A 132 19.40 12.38 25.20
N LEU A 133 20.33 11.90 24.37
CA LEU A 133 19.98 11.03 23.23
C LEU A 133 19.25 9.76 23.70
N LEU A 134 19.59 9.26 24.89
CA LEU A 134 18.91 8.12 25.50
C LEU A 134 17.44 8.44 25.83
N ASP A 135 17.19 9.60 26.40
CA ASP A 135 15.82 10.05 26.72
C ASP A 135 15.00 10.24 25.44
N GLN A 136 15.62 10.82 24.40
CA GLN A 136 15.00 10.97 23.08
C GLN A 136 14.66 9.61 22.46
N LYS A 137 15.58 8.65 22.55
CA LYS A 137 15.32 7.28 22.08
C LYS A 137 14.16 6.63 22.84
N ASN A 138 14.15 6.74 24.15
CA ASN A 138 13.07 6.20 25.00
C ASN A 138 11.72 6.86 24.63
N PHE A 139 11.72 8.17 24.39
CA PHE A 139 10.55 8.89 23.94
C PHE A 139 10.05 8.36 22.57
N LEU A 140 10.94 8.18 21.59
CA LEU A 140 10.59 7.61 20.27
C LEU A 140 9.99 6.21 20.41
N LEU A 141 10.58 5.35 21.22
CA LEU A 141 10.10 3.98 21.41
C LEU A 141 8.75 3.93 22.14
N ASN A 142 8.55 4.75 23.17
CA ASN A 142 7.27 4.86 23.87
C ASN A 142 6.17 5.38 22.94
N LEU A 143 6.44 6.44 22.19
CA LEU A 143 5.52 6.96 21.18
C LEU A 143 5.17 5.90 20.13
N THR A 144 6.17 5.14 19.68
CA THR A 144 5.96 4.03 18.73
C THR A 144 5.03 2.99 19.29
N LYS A 145 5.26 2.54 20.52
CA LYS A 145 4.42 1.55 21.21
C LYS A 145 2.97 2.03 21.33
N GLU A 146 2.76 3.25 21.78
CA GLU A 146 1.44 3.85 21.92
C GLU A 146 0.67 3.91 20.58
N GLN A 147 1.34 4.41 19.53
CA GLN A 147 0.70 4.53 18.21
C GLN A 147 0.37 3.16 17.60
N LEU A 148 1.24 2.18 17.79
CA LEU A 148 0.98 0.82 17.29
C LEU A 148 -0.17 0.15 18.02
N ILE A 149 -0.22 0.21 19.35
CA ILE A 149 -1.33 -0.35 20.14
C ILE A 149 -2.66 0.30 19.71
N LYS A 150 -2.68 1.61 19.53
CA LYS A 150 -3.88 2.37 19.17
C LYS A 150 -4.38 2.12 17.74
N LYS A 151 -3.49 1.84 16.79
CA LYS A 151 -3.80 1.86 15.34
C LYS A 151 -3.74 0.50 14.66
N VAL A 152 -3.08 -0.47 15.24
CA VAL A 152 -2.83 -1.79 14.64
C VAL A 152 -3.51 -2.88 15.47
N ALA A 153 -4.50 -3.53 14.88
CA ALA A 153 -5.25 -4.57 15.59
C ALA A 153 -4.45 -5.88 15.79
N SER A 154 -3.48 -6.16 14.92
CA SER A 154 -2.67 -7.40 14.97
C SER A 154 -1.49 -7.26 15.92
N PRO A 155 -1.41 -8.03 17.02
CA PRO A 155 -0.27 -8.01 17.95
C PRO A 155 1.05 -8.38 17.27
N THR A 156 1.02 -9.34 16.35
CA THR A 156 2.20 -9.76 15.57
C THR A 156 2.74 -8.60 14.73
N ALA A 157 1.85 -7.87 14.05
CA ALA A 157 2.25 -6.70 13.27
C ALA A 157 2.81 -5.57 14.15
N GLN A 158 2.22 -5.37 15.34
CA GLN A 158 2.74 -4.41 16.32
C GLN A 158 4.19 -4.72 16.69
N LEU A 159 4.50 -5.97 17.04
CA LEU A 159 5.85 -6.41 17.38
C LEU A 159 6.83 -6.23 16.23
N PHE A 160 6.45 -6.66 15.02
CA PHE A 160 7.30 -6.51 13.83
C PHE A 160 7.61 -5.04 13.49
N TRP A 161 6.62 -4.18 13.57
CA TRP A 161 6.81 -2.77 13.23
C TRP A 161 7.55 -2.02 14.33
N PHE A 162 7.33 -2.37 15.60
CA PHE A 162 8.10 -1.87 16.73
C PHE A 162 9.59 -2.22 16.58
N SER A 163 9.92 -3.50 16.36
CA SER A 163 11.29 -3.94 16.18
C SER A 163 12.02 -3.25 15.02
N ARG A 164 11.31 -2.87 13.97
CA ARG A 164 11.90 -2.08 12.85
C ARG A 164 12.25 -0.66 13.26
N VAL A 165 11.41 -0.01 14.04
CA VAL A 165 11.70 1.34 14.56
C VAL A 165 12.82 1.26 15.60
N GLU A 166 12.78 0.27 16.47
CA GLU A 166 13.82 0.05 17.48
C GLU A 166 15.22 -0.13 16.86
N LYS A 167 15.33 -0.90 15.78
CA LYS A 167 16.60 -1.09 15.05
C LYS A 167 17.21 0.19 14.50
N ILE A 168 16.42 1.17 14.15
CA ILE A 168 16.87 2.44 13.57
C ILE A 168 16.86 3.58 14.59
N ALA A 169 16.37 3.35 15.81
CA ALA A 169 16.12 4.41 16.77
C ALA A 169 17.39 5.19 17.15
N ASP A 170 18.50 4.50 17.42
CA ASP A 170 19.77 5.14 17.75
C ASP A 170 20.27 6.02 16.60
N TRP A 171 20.28 5.48 15.40
CA TRP A 171 20.66 6.22 14.21
C TRP A 171 19.74 7.41 13.97
N PHE A 172 18.41 7.21 14.02
CA PHE A 172 17.44 8.25 13.73
C PHE A 172 17.51 9.41 14.71
N VAL A 173 17.69 9.12 16.02
CA VAL A 173 17.84 10.12 17.09
C VAL A 173 19.14 10.90 16.93
N SER A 174 20.26 10.22 16.64
CA SER A 174 21.55 10.86 16.41
C SER A 174 21.53 11.77 15.17
N GLU A 175 20.95 11.30 14.07
CA GLU A 175 20.76 12.09 12.85
C GLU A 175 19.86 13.32 13.10
N GLU A 176 18.79 13.17 13.88
CA GLU A 176 17.92 14.29 14.22
C GLU A 176 18.66 15.35 15.06
N ALA A 177 19.47 14.92 16.01
CA ALA A 177 20.31 15.84 16.77
C ALA A 177 21.26 16.62 15.84
N ILE A 178 21.94 15.94 14.91
CA ILE A 178 22.83 16.59 13.92
C ILE A 178 22.04 17.55 13.03
N ARG A 179 20.90 17.13 12.49
CA ARG A 179 20.06 17.99 11.64
C ARG A 179 19.69 19.29 12.34
N ARG A 180 19.38 19.24 13.64
CA ARG A 180 19.01 20.41 14.44
C ARG A 180 20.15 21.38 14.71
N THR A 181 21.39 20.97 14.56
CA THR A 181 22.53 21.92 14.57
C THR A 181 22.64 22.71 13.27
N MET A 182 22.15 22.16 12.16
CA MET A 182 22.27 22.75 10.82
C MET A 182 21.01 23.45 10.33
N SER A 183 19.82 23.02 10.80
CA SER A 183 18.53 23.49 10.29
C SER A 183 17.43 23.41 11.36
N LYS A 184 16.33 24.12 11.13
CA LYS A 184 15.15 24.11 11.98
C LYS A 184 13.93 23.61 11.20
N PRO A 185 13.14 22.65 11.74
CA PRO A 185 11.88 22.23 11.14
C PRO A 185 10.87 23.39 11.13
N ILE A 186 10.32 23.69 9.94
CA ILE A 186 9.30 24.73 9.77
C ILE A 186 7.95 24.16 9.35
N ALA A 187 7.94 23.00 8.70
CA ALA A 187 6.73 22.32 8.29
C ALA A 187 6.85 20.81 8.46
N LEU A 188 5.82 20.20 9.06
CA LEU A 188 5.68 18.76 9.27
C LEU A 188 4.29 18.34 8.78
N GLU A 189 4.21 17.33 7.90
CA GLU A 189 2.97 16.81 7.30
C GLU A 189 2.07 17.94 6.73
N LYS A 190 2.70 19.00 6.21
CA LYS A 190 1.99 20.17 5.73
C LYS A 190 1.56 19.99 4.28
N LYS A 191 0.33 20.42 3.97
CA LYS A 191 -0.20 20.42 2.61
C LYS A 191 0.19 21.72 1.91
N GLY A 192 0.63 21.57 0.65
CA GLY A 192 0.93 22.66 -0.26
C GLY A 192 0.24 22.46 -1.61
N GLN A 193 0.14 23.52 -2.39
CA GLN A 193 -0.42 23.49 -3.74
C GLN A 193 0.15 24.61 -4.59
N ILE A 194 0.26 24.35 -5.89
CA ILE A 194 0.57 25.36 -6.89
C ILE A 194 -0.40 25.27 -8.04
N ILE A 195 -0.72 26.41 -8.66
CA ILE A 195 -1.54 26.48 -9.87
C ILE A 195 -0.59 26.77 -11.03
N ILE A 196 -0.62 25.94 -12.06
CA ILE A 196 0.10 26.15 -13.32
C ILE A 196 -0.77 27.05 -14.19
N PRO A 197 -0.44 28.37 -14.34
CA PRO A 197 -1.36 29.36 -14.89
C PRO A 197 -1.82 29.03 -16.30
N ASN A 198 -0.90 28.65 -17.19
CA ASN A 198 -1.16 28.37 -18.61
C ASN A 198 -2.06 27.17 -18.85
N LEU A 199 -2.22 26.29 -17.86
CA LEU A 199 -3.04 25.09 -17.95
C LEU A 199 -4.30 25.16 -17.08
N GLY A 200 -4.41 26.13 -16.17
CA GLY A 200 -5.44 26.16 -15.14
C GLY A 200 -5.42 24.88 -14.27
N PHE A 201 -4.23 24.28 -14.13
CA PHE A 201 -4.06 22.98 -13.49
C PHE A 201 -3.46 23.13 -12.08
N LYS A 202 -4.09 22.48 -11.11
CA LYS A 202 -3.66 22.49 -9.71
C LYS A 202 -2.83 21.25 -9.38
N LEU A 203 -1.61 21.47 -8.95
CA LEU A 203 -0.76 20.43 -8.37
C LEU A 203 -0.82 20.54 -6.84
N THR A 204 -1.02 19.41 -6.16
CA THR A 204 -1.09 19.38 -4.69
C THR A 204 -0.10 18.39 -4.13
N ALA A 205 0.42 18.68 -2.95
CA ALA A 205 1.34 17.80 -2.24
C ALA A 205 1.06 17.83 -0.74
N GLN A 206 1.59 16.83 -0.05
CA GLN A 206 1.81 16.84 1.38
C GLN A 206 3.28 16.52 1.57
N VAL A 207 4.00 17.41 2.23
CA VAL A 207 5.42 17.23 2.53
C VAL A 207 5.56 16.62 3.92
N ASP A 208 6.43 15.62 4.06
CA ASP A 208 6.67 14.99 5.36
C ASP A 208 7.35 15.97 6.31
N ARG A 209 8.42 16.62 5.82
CA ARG A 209 9.17 17.61 6.60
C ARG A 209 9.89 18.61 5.70
N VAL A 210 9.87 19.88 6.10
CA VAL A 210 10.70 20.94 5.54
C VAL A 210 11.44 21.60 6.68
N ASP A 211 12.75 21.72 6.54
CA ASP A 211 13.61 22.49 7.43
C ASP A 211 14.16 23.72 6.71
N ILE A 212 14.55 24.74 7.46
CA ILE A 212 15.35 25.86 6.94
C ILE A 212 16.72 25.84 7.59
N ASN A 213 17.77 25.90 6.78
CA ASN A 213 19.14 26.02 7.24
C ASN A 213 19.50 27.46 7.63
N GLN A 214 20.72 27.67 8.12
CA GLN A 214 21.22 28.99 8.53
C GLN A 214 21.28 29.99 7.37
N ASP A 215 21.43 29.54 6.13
CA ASP A 215 21.44 30.38 4.92
C ASP A 215 20.04 30.73 4.40
N GLY A 216 18.97 30.31 5.09
CA GLY A 216 17.59 30.50 4.65
C GLY A 216 17.13 29.53 3.55
N LYS A 217 17.91 28.50 3.23
CA LYS A 217 17.56 27.52 2.21
C LYS A 217 16.68 26.41 2.78
N ALA A 218 15.64 26.02 2.03
CA ALA A 218 14.76 24.93 2.40
C ALA A 218 15.42 23.57 2.13
N ILE A 219 15.30 22.66 3.10
CA ILE A 219 15.72 21.26 3.00
C ILE A 219 14.46 20.39 3.13
N ILE A 220 14.20 19.57 2.12
CA ILE A 220 13.02 18.71 2.05
C ILE A 220 13.40 17.30 2.45
N TYR A 221 12.71 16.73 3.42
CA TYR A 221 12.83 15.32 3.80
C TYR A 221 11.55 14.58 3.43
N ASP A 222 11.72 13.40 2.84
CA ASP A 222 10.66 12.47 2.47
C ASP A 222 11.01 11.10 3.06
N TYR A 223 10.27 10.67 4.07
CA TYR A 223 10.53 9.44 4.79
C TYR A 223 10.00 8.22 4.02
N LYS A 224 10.88 7.30 3.69
CA LYS A 224 10.51 6.07 2.97
C LYS A 224 10.60 4.85 3.90
N THR A 225 9.46 4.19 4.11
CA THR A 225 9.39 2.93 4.87
C THR A 225 9.65 1.69 4.01
N GLY A 226 9.81 1.86 2.70
CA GLY A 226 10.14 0.85 1.70
C GLY A 226 11.46 1.13 1.01
N ALA A 227 11.66 0.49 -0.14
CA ALA A 227 12.85 0.73 -0.96
C ALA A 227 12.89 2.16 -1.51
N VAL A 228 14.04 2.81 -1.40
CA VAL A 228 14.28 4.12 -1.99
C VAL A 228 14.38 3.96 -3.51
N PRO A 229 13.70 4.81 -4.30
CA PRO A 229 13.79 4.78 -5.75
C PRO A 229 15.24 4.97 -6.22
N ASN A 230 15.70 4.14 -7.16
CA ASN A 230 17.02 4.30 -7.77
C ASN A 230 17.08 5.54 -8.66
N LYS A 231 18.30 5.97 -9.05
CA LYS A 231 18.52 7.17 -9.87
C LYS A 231 17.72 7.17 -11.19
N ASN A 232 17.61 6.01 -11.85
CA ASN A 232 16.85 5.91 -13.10
C ASN A 232 15.34 6.11 -12.88
N ILE A 233 14.79 5.54 -11.81
CA ILE A 233 13.38 5.75 -11.45
C ILE A 233 13.12 7.21 -11.10
N GLN A 234 14.02 7.86 -10.36
CA GLN A 234 13.91 9.28 -10.03
C GLN A 234 14.01 10.16 -11.28
N LEU A 235 14.93 9.83 -12.17
CA LEU A 235 15.15 10.62 -13.40
C LEU A 235 13.96 10.55 -14.36
N HIS A 236 13.32 9.40 -14.52
CA HIS A 236 12.30 9.19 -15.54
C HIS A 236 10.86 9.24 -14.99
N PHE A 237 10.61 8.79 -13.77
CA PHE A 237 9.26 8.58 -13.26
C PHE A 237 8.97 9.29 -11.94
N ASP A 238 9.89 9.25 -10.97
CA ASP A 238 9.65 9.78 -9.64
C ASP A 238 10.13 11.22 -9.51
N LYS A 239 9.25 12.15 -9.81
CA LYS A 239 9.50 13.59 -9.73
C LYS A 239 9.07 14.21 -8.40
N GLN A 240 8.79 13.37 -7.37
CA GLN A 240 8.18 13.82 -6.12
C GLN A 240 8.95 14.97 -5.47
N LEU A 241 10.25 14.80 -5.23
CA LEU A 241 11.07 15.83 -4.57
C LEU A 241 11.19 17.12 -5.38
N PHE A 242 11.33 17.03 -6.71
CA PHE A 242 11.39 18.21 -7.56
C PHE A 242 10.09 19.01 -7.56
N LEU A 243 8.95 18.31 -7.61
CA LEU A 243 7.64 18.96 -7.58
C LEU A 243 7.30 19.50 -6.19
N LEU A 244 7.79 18.85 -5.13
CA LEU A 244 7.70 19.39 -3.77
C LEU A 244 8.50 20.67 -3.63
N ALA A 245 9.74 20.71 -4.16
CA ALA A 245 10.58 21.90 -4.16
C ALA A 245 9.87 23.07 -4.87
N LEU A 246 9.31 22.83 -6.06
CA LEU A 246 8.55 23.83 -6.79
C LEU A 246 7.36 24.38 -5.97
N ILE A 247 6.61 23.49 -5.30
CA ILE A 247 5.47 23.93 -4.45
C ILE A 247 5.93 24.73 -3.24
N ILE A 248 7.14 24.48 -2.71
CA ILE A 248 7.67 25.21 -1.56
C ILE A 248 8.19 26.58 -1.98
N GLU A 249 8.73 26.69 -3.19
CA GLU A 249 9.31 27.92 -3.73
C GLU A 249 8.24 28.91 -4.20
N ASP A 250 7.20 28.44 -4.88
CA ASP A 250 6.18 29.26 -5.58
C ASP A 250 4.78 29.18 -4.95
N GLY A 251 4.54 28.30 -3.98
CA GLY A 251 3.22 28.05 -3.32
C GLY A 251 3.27 28.37 -1.84
#